data_8855fe9f46f81800f6866421d929f68b
#
_entry.id   8855fe9f46f81800f6866421d929f68b
#
_cell.length_a   1.000
_cell.length_b   1.000
_cell.length_c   1.000
_cell.angle_alpha   90.00
_cell.angle_beta   90.00
_cell.angle_gamma   90.00
#
_symmetry.space_group_name_H-M   'P 1'
#
loop_
_entity.id
_entity.type
_entity.pdbx_description
1 polymer ?
#
loop_
_entity_poly.entity_id
_entity_poly.type
_entity_poly.pdbx_seq_one_letter_code
_entity_poly.pdbx_strand_id
1 'polypeptide(L)'
;MESFLANRPDAESRCTFTLNSDRSKCPHNLGIRQKSLRQKIYNNVLELIGDTPLVRVNRVAKDAGVKCNVLAKCEYFNAGGSVKDRIGLRMVEEAERDGTLKPGDTIIEPTSGNTGIGLALACAVKNYRCIIVMPEKMSKEKVDVLRALGAEIIRTPTSAAFDSPESHIGVAHRLKMEIPNSHILDQYRNPYNPIAHYDTTAEEIIEACNGKVDMIVAGAGTGGTLTGLSRKLKEKCPDCIIVGVDPEGSLLAVPESLNKSEITFYEVEGIGYDFIPTVLDRSLVDRWYKSVDLISLKCSRRLIKDEGMLCGASSGSAMSCAIQACKDFNLTENQNCVVILPDSVRNYMTKFLSDDWMYERAFLDIKDEANSEWWHSMPISSLKVREPVTVSTNTKIQSVLDIMHDRGFDQIPVISEDGAFMGMTTMSEIMAKMSRGTIKAEDPVSKAVTDKFRTVQLDDSLAKLSRVLEGHNYVIIKFAHDHSDQDHSTRQSKTHIFGIITSIDLLNYIVKHNKSSEMSNGGTTKQNGIHHHHEKIRTTSIAKECEALH
;
A
#
# COMPACT_ATOMS: atom_id res chain seq x y z
N MET A 1 31.05 -8.63 -32.92
CA MET A 1 30.47 -7.39 -33.48
C MET A 1 29.33 -7.70 -34.45
N GLU A 2 29.47 -8.63 -35.40
CA GLU A 2 28.45 -9.02 -36.36
C GLU A 2 27.15 -9.60 -35.69
N SER A 3 27.27 -10.41 -34.62
CA SER A 3 26.11 -10.96 -33.91
C SER A 3 25.27 -9.90 -33.16
N PHE A 4 25.91 -8.80 -32.74
CA PHE A 4 25.21 -7.68 -32.09
C PHE A 4 24.42 -6.86 -33.11
N LEU A 5 24.99 -6.61 -34.29
CA LEU A 5 24.33 -5.86 -35.36
C LEU A 5 23.10 -6.58 -35.92
N ALA A 6 23.16 -7.92 -36.01
CA ALA A 6 22.03 -8.74 -36.46
C ALA A 6 20.84 -8.80 -35.47
N ASN A 7 21.05 -8.41 -34.18
CA ASN A 7 20.03 -8.44 -33.12
C ASN A 7 19.58 -7.04 -32.68
N ARG A 8 19.96 -6.00 -33.39
CA ARG A 8 19.49 -4.65 -33.10
C ARG A 8 17.98 -4.53 -33.36
N PRO A 9 17.25 -3.72 -32.57
CA PRO A 9 15.80 -3.55 -32.75
C PRO A 9 15.42 -2.85 -34.06
N ASP A 10 16.37 -2.16 -34.73
CA ASP A 10 16.25 -1.48 -36.00
C ASP A 10 16.83 -2.30 -37.18
N ALA A 11 17.21 -3.57 -36.97
CA ALA A 11 17.59 -4.47 -38.06
C ALA A 11 16.37 -4.82 -38.95
N GLU A 12 16.64 -5.20 -40.19
CA GLU A 12 15.57 -5.60 -41.13
C GLU A 12 14.69 -6.73 -40.53
N SER A 13 13.37 -6.60 -40.73
CA SER A 13 12.41 -7.58 -40.28
C SER A 13 12.66 -8.95 -40.94
N ARG A 14 12.71 -10.00 -40.09
CA ARG A 14 12.74 -11.39 -40.60
C ARG A 14 11.37 -11.88 -41.10
N CYS A 15 10.33 -11.10 -40.86
CA CYS A 15 8.99 -11.42 -41.34
C CYS A 15 8.83 -10.96 -42.77
N THR A 16 8.71 -11.93 -43.72
CA THR A 16 8.44 -11.69 -45.13
C THR A 16 6.94 -11.54 -45.43
N PHE A 17 6.09 -11.65 -44.39
CA PHE A 17 4.64 -11.53 -44.54
C PHE A 17 4.22 -10.07 -44.65
N THR A 18 3.55 -9.73 -45.76
CA THR A 18 3.01 -8.39 -46.05
C THR A 18 1.50 -8.46 -46.28
N LEU A 19 0.85 -7.30 -46.43
CA LEU A 19 -0.59 -7.21 -46.65
C LEU A 19 -1.08 -8.10 -47.81
N ASN A 20 -0.28 -8.20 -48.89
CA ASN A 20 -0.61 -8.93 -50.10
C ASN A 20 0.00 -10.34 -50.16
N SER A 21 0.63 -10.79 -49.09
CA SER A 21 1.23 -12.13 -49.03
C SER A 21 0.17 -13.22 -48.88
N ASP A 22 0.45 -14.38 -49.49
CA ASP A 22 -0.35 -15.58 -49.31
C ASP A 22 -0.21 -16.07 -47.85
N ARG A 23 -1.31 -16.02 -47.10
CA ARG A 23 -1.33 -16.40 -45.68
C ARG A 23 -0.94 -17.87 -45.43
N SER A 24 -1.16 -18.74 -46.42
CA SER A 24 -0.77 -20.15 -46.33
C SER A 24 0.74 -20.37 -46.28
N LYS A 25 1.52 -19.38 -46.76
CA LYS A 25 2.98 -19.40 -46.85
C LYS A 25 3.64 -18.59 -45.71
N CYS A 26 2.86 -18.04 -44.78
CA CYS A 26 3.40 -17.29 -43.67
C CYS A 26 4.17 -18.23 -42.68
N PRO A 27 5.43 -17.90 -42.34
CA PRO A 27 6.19 -18.69 -41.40
C PRO A 27 5.68 -18.57 -39.95
N HIS A 28 4.75 -17.63 -39.68
CA HIS A 28 4.17 -17.38 -38.39
C HIS A 28 2.79 -18.06 -38.27
N ASN A 29 2.46 -18.50 -37.07
CA ASN A 29 1.13 -19.04 -36.77
C ASN A 29 0.08 -17.91 -36.79
N LEU A 30 -0.61 -17.75 -37.90
CA LEU A 30 -1.69 -16.78 -38.06
C LEU A 30 -3.05 -17.43 -37.77
N GLY A 31 -3.97 -16.62 -37.25
CA GLY A 31 -5.36 -17.07 -37.09
C GLY A 31 -5.66 -17.82 -35.78
N ILE A 32 -4.69 -17.92 -34.87
CA ILE A 32 -4.90 -18.52 -33.53
C ILE A 32 -5.58 -17.45 -32.64
N ARG A 33 -6.79 -17.05 -32.98
CA ARG A 33 -7.59 -16.19 -32.12
C ARG A 33 -8.56 -17.05 -31.32
N GLN A 34 -8.36 -17.16 -30.01
CA GLN A 34 -9.40 -17.68 -29.12
C GLN A 34 -10.59 -16.72 -29.13
N LYS A 35 -11.81 -17.25 -29.24
CA LYS A 35 -13.02 -16.43 -29.13
C LYS A 35 -13.05 -15.78 -27.74
N SER A 36 -13.10 -14.46 -27.71
CA SER A 36 -13.30 -13.69 -26.49
C SER A 36 -14.79 -13.75 -26.12
N LEU A 37 -15.09 -13.94 -24.83
CA LEU A 37 -16.45 -13.82 -24.30
C LEU A 37 -16.95 -12.35 -24.39
N ARG A 38 -16.02 -11.38 -24.41
CA ARG A 38 -16.29 -9.94 -24.53
C ARG A 38 -16.20 -9.51 -26.01
N GLN A 39 -17.22 -9.79 -26.80
CA GLN A 39 -17.23 -9.50 -28.25
C GLN A 39 -18.25 -8.42 -28.65
N LYS A 40 -18.52 -7.44 -27.79
CA LYS A 40 -19.42 -6.33 -28.08
C LYS A 40 -18.72 -4.98 -27.91
N ILE A 41 -19.30 -3.96 -28.51
CA ILE A 41 -18.96 -2.57 -28.19
C ILE A 41 -19.78 -2.20 -26.94
N TYR A 42 -19.09 -1.71 -25.90
CA TYR A 42 -19.69 -1.23 -24.68
C TYR A 42 -20.01 0.26 -24.80
N ASN A 43 -21.11 0.73 -24.23
CA ASN A 43 -21.50 2.14 -24.29
C ASN A 43 -20.61 3.02 -23.39
N ASN A 44 -20.18 2.47 -22.25
CA ASN A 44 -19.26 3.13 -21.34
C ASN A 44 -18.52 2.11 -20.49
N VAL A 45 -17.54 2.57 -19.71
CA VAL A 45 -16.66 1.73 -18.91
C VAL A 45 -17.35 1.02 -17.76
N LEU A 46 -18.51 1.51 -17.28
CA LEU A 46 -19.26 0.89 -16.18
C LEU A 46 -19.80 -0.49 -16.54
N GLU A 47 -20.09 -0.74 -17.83
CA GLU A 47 -20.50 -2.07 -18.33
C GLU A 47 -19.38 -3.13 -18.25
N LEU A 48 -18.13 -2.72 -17.89
CA LEU A 48 -17.00 -3.63 -17.66
C LEU A 48 -16.84 -4.04 -16.21
N ILE A 49 -17.69 -3.53 -15.32
CA ILE A 49 -17.70 -3.89 -13.90
C ILE A 49 -18.38 -5.25 -13.75
N GLY A 50 -17.73 -6.17 -13.05
CA GLY A 50 -18.18 -7.56 -12.93
C GLY A 50 -17.53 -8.48 -13.97
N ASP A 51 -18.06 -9.68 -14.10
CA ASP A 51 -17.52 -10.76 -14.93
C ASP A 51 -16.00 -10.94 -14.75
N THR A 52 -15.54 -10.83 -13.52
CA THR A 52 -14.12 -10.94 -13.19
C THR A 52 -13.66 -12.40 -13.27
N PRO A 53 -12.42 -12.66 -13.71
CA PRO A 53 -11.97 -14.03 -13.89
C PRO A 53 -11.78 -14.78 -12.57
N LEU A 54 -12.05 -16.08 -12.63
CA LEU A 54 -11.68 -17.07 -11.61
C LEU A 54 -10.44 -17.84 -12.11
N VAL A 55 -9.31 -17.73 -11.39
CA VAL A 55 -8.01 -18.22 -11.82
C VAL A 55 -7.47 -19.25 -10.83
N ARG A 56 -6.97 -20.38 -11.30
CA ARG A 56 -6.35 -21.40 -10.47
C ARG A 56 -5.01 -20.92 -9.90
N VAL A 57 -4.82 -21.08 -8.59
CA VAL A 57 -3.55 -20.85 -7.89
C VAL A 57 -2.75 -22.16 -7.93
N ASN A 58 -1.63 -22.17 -8.61
CA ASN A 58 -0.90 -23.41 -8.90
C ASN A 58 0.29 -23.64 -7.96
N ARG A 59 1.21 -22.66 -7.88
CA ARG A 59 2.48 -22.82 -7.16
C ARG A 59 2.34 -22.52 -5.67
N VAL A 60 1.73 -21.39 -5.33
CA VAL A 60 1.59 -20.94 -3.93
C VAL A 60 0.81 -21.96 -3.09
N ALA A 61 -0.29 -22.51 -3.62
CA ALA A 61 -1.08 -23.52 -2.93
C ALA A 61 -0.34 -24.87 -2.84
N LYS A 62 0.32 -25.32 -3.91
CA LYS A 62 1.09 -26.56 -3.95
C LYS A 62 2.28 -26.53 -2.98
N ASP A 63 3.06 -25.46 -3.00
CA ASP A 63 4.22 -25.28 -2.11
C ASP A 63 3.82 -25.27 -0.63
N ALA A 64 2.59 -24.79 -0.35
CA ALA A 64 2.01 -24.84 0.98
C ALA A 64 1.44 -26.21 1.37
N GLY A 65 1.46 -27.21 0.48
CA GLY A 65 0.93 -28.55 0.72
C GLY A 65 -0.60 -28.66 0.73
N VAL A 66 -1.31 -27.69 0.09
CA VAL A 66 -2.77 -27.73 -0.07
C VAL A 66 -3.11 -28.74 -1.18
N LYS A 67 -4.10 -29.60 -0.92
CA LYS A 67 -4.52 -30.67 -1.84
C LYS A 67 -5.66 -30.26 -2.77
N CYS A 68 -6.58 -29.41 -2.27
CA CYS A 68 -7.76 -29.00 -3.02
C CYS A 68 -7.42 -27.98 -4.13
N ASN A 69 -8.40 -27.71 -4.99
CA ASN A 69 -8.31 -26.66 -5.98
C ASN A 69 -8.46 -25.30 -5.30
N VAL A 70 -7.41 -24.50 -5.26
CA VAL A 70 -7.48 -23.11 -4.81
C VAL A 70 -7.70 -22.21 -6.02
N LEU A 71 -8.79 -21.43 -6.00
CA LEU A 71 -9.25 -20.59 -7.10
C LEU A 71 -9.32 -19.15 -6.63
N ALA A 72 -8.65 -18.25 -7.33
CA ALA A 72 -8.60 -16.82 -7.03
C ALA A 72 -9.67 -16.07 -7.84
N LYS A 73 -10.64 -15.44 -7.19
CA LYS A 73 -11.58 -14.50 -7.80
C LYS A 73 -10.91 -13.13 -7.90
N CYS A 74 -10.46 -12.78 -9.09
CA CYS A 74 -9.58 -11.65 -9.35
C CYS A 74 -10.36 -10.34 -9.53
N GLU A 75 -10.84 -9.75 -8.44
CA GLU A 75 -11.66 -8.54 -8.43
C GLU A 75 -10.89 -7.27 -8.89
N TYR A 76 -9.57 -7.33 -8.96
CA TYR A 76 -8.75 -6.24 -9.52
C TYR A 76 -8.87 -6.09 -11.05
N PHE A 77 -9.60 -6.97 -11.73
CA PHE A 77 -9.96 -6.82 -13.14
C PHE A 77 -11.21 -5.97 -13.38
N ASN A 78 -11.88 -5.51 -12.34
CA ASN A 78 -12.90 -4.48 -12.49
C ASN A 78 -12.30 -3.20 -13.08
N ALA A 79 -13.14 -2.36 -13.69
CA ALA A 79 -12.73 -1.16 -14.43
C ALA A 79 -11.93 -0.16 -13.57
N GLY A 80 -12.32 0.07 -12.31
CA GLY A 80 -11.59 0.91 -11.36
C GLY A 80 -10.54 0.14 -10.54
N GLY A 81 -10.37 -1.16 -10.80
CA GLY A 81 -9.33 -2.00 -10.22
C GLY A 81 -9.65 -2.62 -8.86
N SER A 82 -10.90 -2.68 -8.45
CA SER A 82 -11.27 -3.31 -7.17
C SER A 82 -12.70 -3.86 -7.11
N VAL A 83 -12.93 -4.71 -6.11
CA VAL A 83 -14.25 -5.24 -5.74
C VAL A 83 -15.28 -4.15 -5.43
N LYS A 84 -14.81 -2.96 -5.07
CA LYS A 84 -15.66 -1.83 -4.67
C LYS A 84 -16.34 -1.13 -5.85
N ASP A 85 -15.88 -1.37 -7.07
CA ASP A 85 -16.54 -0.86 -8.27
C ASP A 85 -17.98 -1.38 -8.37
N ARG A 86 -18.19 -2.65 -7.98
CA ARG A 86 -19.52 -3.29 -7.96
C ARG A 86 -20.49 -2.55 -7.05
N ILE A 87 -20.08 -2.28 -5.82
CA ILE A 87 -20.94 -1.60 -4.86
C ILE A 87 -21.08 -0.11 -5.18
N GLY A 88 -20.02 0.53 -5.68
CA GLY A 88 -20.06 1.93 -6.12
C GLY A 88 -21.10 2.14 -7.21
N LEU A 89 -21.09 1.31 -8.25
CA LEU A 89 -22.09 1.35 -9.33
C LEU A 89 -23.50 1.02 -8.80
N ARG A 90 -23.65 -0.10 -8.07
CA ARG A 90 -24.97 -0.56 -7.60
C ARG A 90 -25.65 0.46 -6.69
N MET A 91 -24.93 1.06 -5.74
CA MET A 91 -25.50 2.08 -4.84
C MET A 91 -25.96 3.33 -5.61
N VAL A 92 -25.21 3.76 -6.63
CA VAL A 92 -25.61 4.89 -7.48
C VAL A 92 -26.84 4.56 -8.29
N GLU A 93 -26.88 3.41 -8.97
CA GLU A 93 -28.03 3.01 -9.80
C GLU A 93 -29.32 2.83 -9.01
N GLU A 94 -29.22 2.30 -7.79
CA GLU A 94 -30.38 2.14 -6.93
C GLU A 94 -30.89 3.48 -6.38
N ALA A 95 -29.97 4.39 -6.02
CA ALA A 95 -30.34 5.74 -5.60
C ALA A 95 -30.97 6.57 -6.75
N GLU A 96 -30.55 6.33 -7.99
CA GLU A 96 -31.23 6.88 -9.19
C GLU A 96 -32.62 6.28 -9.37
N ARG A 97 -32.74 4.96 -9.22
CA ARG A 97 -34.00 4.22 -9.41
C ARG A 97 -35.09 4.61 -8.40
N ASP A 98 -34.69 4.82 -7.14
CA ASP A 98 -35.63 5.22 -6.09
C ASP A 98 -35.89 6.74 -6.03
N GLY A 99 -35.17 7.51 -6.85
CA GLY A 99 -35.33 8.97 -6.97
C GLY A 99 -34.63 9.77 -5.86
N THR A 100 -33.82 9.11 -5.02
CA THR A 100 -32.97 9.75 -4.01
C THR A 100 -31.90 10.61 -4.68
N LEU A 101 -31.25 10.08 -5.72
CA LEU A 101 -30.21 10.77 -6.48
C LEU A 101 -30.74 11.29 -7.81
N LYS A 102 -30.53 12.57 -8.07
CA LYS A 102 -30.98 13.27 -9.29
C LYS A 102 -29.80 13.85 -10.08
N PRO A 103 -29.92 14.02 -11.40
CA PRO A 103 -28.88 14.66 -12.20
C PRO A 103 -28.45 16.02 -11.61
N GLY A 104 -27.15 16.20 -11.42
CA GLY A 104 -26.56 17.41 -10.84
C GLY A 104 -26.39 17.38 -9.32
N ASP A 105 -26.86 16.34 -8.63
CA ASP A 105 -26.64 16.16 -7.20
C ASP A 105 -25.16 15.85 -6.88
N THR A 106 -24.80 15.98 -5.61
CA THR A 106 -23.45 15.70 -5.10
C THR A 106 -23.44 14.40 -4.32
N ILE A 107 -22.52 13.51 -4.63
CA ILE A 107 -22.25 12.30 -3.84
C ILE A 107 -21.08 12.59 -2.89
N ILE A 108 -21.28 12.35 -1.60
CA ILE A 108 -20.26 12.45 -0.55
C ILE A 108 -20.06 11.05 0.04
N GLU A 109 -18.83 10.57 0.16
CA GLU A 109 -18.60 9.26 0.80
C GLU A 109 -17.38 9.27 1.72
N PRO A 110 -17.56 8.84 3.00
CA PRO A 110 -16.46 8.56 3.89
C PRO A 110 -15.88 7.17 3.55
N THR A 111 -14.60 7.12 3.11
CA THR A 111 -14.03 5.85 2.65
C THR A 111 -12.52 5.78 2.77
N SER A 112 -11.98 4.55 2.89
CA SER A 112 -10.54 4.26 2.84
C SER A 112 -9.94 4.23 1.43
N GLY A 113 -10.72 4.52 0.38
CA GLY A 113 -10.20 4.74 -0.98
C GLY A 113 -10.86 3.92 -2.08
N ASN A 114 -10.91 2.59 -2.02
CA ASN A 114 -11.43 1.78 -3.14
C ASN A 114 -12.92 2.05 -3.43
N THR A 115 -13.75 2.22 -2.40
CA THR A 115 -15.16 2.61 -2.60
C THR A 115 -15.26 4.00 -3.20
N GLY A 116 -14.38 4.92 -2.77
CA GLY A 116 -14.28 6.24 -3.37
C GLY A 116 -13.95 6.17 -4.85
N ILE A 117 -13.02 5.30 -5.26
CA ILE A 117 -12.67 5.10 -6.68
C ILE A 117 -13.88 4.55 -7.46
N GLY A 118 -14.58 3.54 -6.94
CA GLY A 118 -15.78 2.99 -7.58
C GLY A 118 -16.88 4.03 -7.75
N LEU A 119 -17.14 4.85 -6.72
CA LEU A 119 -18.09 5.95 -6.78
C LEU A 119 -17.65 7.07 -7.73
N ALA A 120 -16.38 7.49 -7.65
CA ALA A 120 -15.84 8.52 -8.53
C ALA A 120 -15.88 8.09 -10.02
N LEU A 121 -15.65 6.79 -10.30
CA LEU A 121 -15.79 6.23 -11.64
C LEU A 121 -17.25 6.33 -12.13
N ALA A 122 -18.22 5.94 -11.30
CA ALA A 122 -19.63 6.10 -11.63
C ALA A 122 -20.02 7.57 -11.80
N CYS A 123 -19.55 8.45 -10.92
CA CYS A 123 -19.79 9.90 -10.99
C CYS A 123 -19.22 10.52 -12.27
N ALA A 124 -17.99 10.15 -12.65
CA ALA A 124 -17.34 10.66 -13.87
C ALA A 124 -18.16 10.31 -15.13
N VAL A 125 -18.67 9.08 -15.23
CA VAL A 125 -19.46 8.62 -16.37
C VAL A 125 -20.90 9.21 -16.36
N LYS A 126 -21.50 9.32 -15.16
CA LYS A 126 -22.90 9.78 -15.00
C LYS A 126 -23.03 11.29 -14.73
N ASN A 127 -21.89 12.02 -14.70
CA ASN A 127 -21.80 13.47 -14.49
C ASN A 127 -22.35 13.95 -13.14
N TYR A 128 -22.00 13.24 -12.03
CA TYR A 128 -22.25 13.69 -10.67
C TYR A 128 -21.01 14.38 -10.09
N ARG A 129 -21.22 15.38 -9.23
CA ARG A 129 -20.15 15.90 -8.37
C ARG A 129 -19.82 14.85 -7.30
N CYS A 130 -18.53 14.60 -7.06
CA CYS A 130 -18.06 13.59 -6.13
C CYS A 130 -17.11 14.20 -5.10
N ILE A 131 -17.41 14.03 -3.80
CA ILE A 131 -16.58 14.45 -2.68
C ILE A 131 -16.21 13.22 -1.86
N ILE A 132 -14.92 12.93 -1.75
CA ILE A 132 -14.41 11.79 -0.97
C ILE A 132 -13.73 12.30 0.29
N VAL A 133 -14.19 11.82 1.44
CA VAL A 133 -13.60 12.11 2.75
C VAL A 133 -12.81 10.88 3.20
N MET A 134 -11.49 11.04 3.42
CA MET A 134 -10.62 9.90 3.70
C MET A 134 -9.50 10.21 4.68
N PRO A 135 -9.08 9.22 5.52
CA PRO A 135 -7.97 9.38 6.45
C PRO A 135 -6.63 9.65 5.74
N GLU A 136 -5.73 10.38 6.41
CA GLU A 136 -4.41 10.73 5.86
C GLU A 136 -3.49 9.54 5.61
N LYS A 137 -3.66 8.42 6.32
CA LYS A 137 -2.83 7.21 6.16
C LYS A 137 -3.01 6.50 4.81
N MET A 138 -4.07 6.81 4.06
CA MET A 138 -4.37 6.13 2.81
C MET A 138 -3.31 6.42 1.74
N SER A 139 -3.04 5.42 0.89
CA SER A 139 -2.00 5.47 -0.13
C SER A 139 -2.16 6.67 -1.07
N LYS A 140 -1.02 7.24 -1.49
CA LYS A 140 -0.98 8.37 -2.42
C LYS A 140 -1.60 8.01 -3.76
N GLU A 141 -1.40 6.78 -4.23
CA GLU A 141 -1.91 6.27 -5.49
C GLU A 141 -3.44 6.36 -5.57
N LYS A 142 -4.15 5.99 -4.49
CA LYS A 142 -5.62 6.13 -4.42
C LYS A 142 -6.06 7.59 -4.52
N VAL A 143 -5.34 8.49 -3.85
CA VAL A 143 -5.59 9.93 -3.91
C VAL A 143 -5.43 10.47 -5.33
N ASP A 144 -4.36 10.05 -6.02
CA ASP A 144 -4.07 10.51 -7.36
C ASP A 144 -5.10 9.99 -8.39
N VAL A 145 -5.53 8.74 -8.26
CA VAL A 145 -6.63 8.17 -9.08
C VAL A 145 -7.94 8.90 -8.85
N LEU A 146 -8.31 9.19 -7.60
CA LEU A 146 -9.52 9.94 -7.28
C LEU A 146 -9.52 11.34 -7.91
N ARG A 147 -8.39 12.05 -7.81
CA ARG A 147 -8.23 13.37 -8.46
C ARG A 147 -8.33 13.29 -9.98
N ALA A 148 -7.73 12.26 -10.58
CA ALA A 148 -7.81 12.04 -12.03
C ALA A 148 -9.25 11.77 -12.49
N LEU A 149 -10.09 11.15 -11.65
CA LEU A 149 -11.53 10.95 -11.89
C LEU A 149 -12.37 12.21 -11.61
N GLY A 150 -11.76 13.32 -11.19
CA GLY A 150 -12.45 14.57 -10.90
C GLY A 150 -13.07 14.67 -9.51
N ALA A 151 -12.76 13.76 -8.58
CA ALA A 151 -13.28 13.82 -7.23
C ALA A 151 -12.56 14.90 -6.40
N GLU A 152 -13.33 15.64 -5.59
CA GLU A 152 -12.83 16.51 -4.54
C GLU A 152 -12.45 15.64 -3.31
N ILE A 153 -11.26 15.90 -2.73
CA ILE A 153 -10.75 15.05 -1.64
C ILE A 153 -10.53 15.88 -0.39
N ILE A 154 -11.16 15.43 0.69
CA ILE A 154 -10.99 16.00 2.03
C ILE A 154 -10.25 14.99 2.90
N ARG A 155 -9.09 15.39 3.46
CA ARG A 155 -8.26 14.54 4.30
C ARG A 155 -8.59 14.78 5.77
N THR A 156 -8.68 13.71 6.55
CA THR A 156 -8.98 13.75 7.98
C THR A 156 -7.86 13.07 8.79
N PRO A 157 -7.69 13.43 10.08
CA PRO A 157 -6.68 12.81 10.93
C PRO A 157 -6.87 11.30 11.03
N THR A 158 -5.77 10.54 10.89
CA THR A 158 -5.80 9.08 10.99
C THR A 158 -6.17 8.58 12.39
N SER A 159 -5.81 9.35 13.42
CA SER A 159 -6.05 9.03 14.84
C SER A 159 -7.48 9.31 15.33
N ALA A 160 -8.32 9.97 14.50
CA ALA A 160 -9.70 10.27 14.89
C ALA A 160 -10.54 8.99 14.96
N ALA A 161 -11.13 8.69 16.12
CA ALA A 161 -12.06 7.58 16.30
C ALA A 161 -13.28 7.75 15.39
N PHE A 162 -13.90 6.65 14.96
CA PHE A 162 -14.98 6.67 13.96
C PHE A 162 -16.18 7.54 14.36
N ASP A 163 -16.47 7.68 15.65
CA ASP A 163 -17.54 8.48 16.25
C ASP A 163 -17.13 9.94 16.54
N SER A 164 -15.88 10.31 16.29
CA SER A 164 -15.40 11.68 16.44
C SER A 164 -15.93 12.58 15.32
N PRO A 165 -16.30 13.86 15.63
CA PRO A 165 -16.67 14.86 14.61
C PRO A 165 -15.55 15.13 13.57
N GLU A 166 -14.29 14.86 13.92
CA GLU A 166 -13.12 15.04 13.06
C GLU A 166 -12.80 13.81 12.22
N SER A 167 -13.48 12.68 12.47
CA SER A 167 -13.34 11.48 11.67
C SER A 167 -13.82 11.70 10.24
N HIS A 168 -13.40 10.82 9.33
CA HIS A 168 -13.90 10.86 7.95
C HIS A 168 -15.44 10.72 7.88
N ILE A 169 -16.05 9.97 8.81
CA ILE A 169 -17.52 9.82 8.91
C ILE A 169 -18.15 11.12 9.40
N GLY A 170 -17.65 11.70 10.50
CA GLY A 170 -18.16 12.96 11.08
C GLY A 170 -18.08 14.12 10.09
N VAL A 171 -16.93 14.26 9.41
CA VAL A 171 -16.73 15.31 8.39
C VAL A 171 -17.66 15.12 7.20
N ALA A 172 -17.88 13.89 6.71
CA ALA A 172 -18.80 13.62 5.62
C ALA A 172 -20.26 14.00 5.99
N HIS A 173 -20.69 13.68 7.20
CA HIS A 173 -22.02 14.08 7.70
C HIS A 173 -22.17 15.59 7.80
N ARG A 174 -21.16 16.31 8.28
CA ARG A 174 -21.18 17.77 8.33
C ARG A 174 -21.30 18.37 6.92
N LEU A 175 -20.51 17.90 5.97
CA LEU A 175 -20.61 18.36 4.57
C LEU A 175 -21.97 18.11 3.95
N LYS A 176 -22.59 16.97 4.24
CA LYS A 176 -23.95 16.67 3.79
C LYS A 176 -24.97 17.71 4.30
N MET A 177 -24.79 18.21 5.52
CA MET A 177 -25.68 19.25 6.08
C MET A 177 -25.41 20.63 5.48
N GLU A 178 -24.18 20.91 5.04
CA GLU A 178 -23.77 22.21 4.50
C GLU A 178 -24.01 22.32 2.97
N ILE A 179 -23.92 21.22 2.24
CA ILE A 179 -24.04 21.20 0.77
C ILE A 179 -25.46 20.77 0.36
N PRO A 180 -26.24 21.67 -0.28
CA PRO A 180 -27.56 21.32 -0.78
C PRO A 180 -27.49 20.19 -1.83
N ASN A 181 -28.54 19.39 -1.91
CA ASN A 181 -28.68 18.28 -2.86
C ASN A 181 -27.47 17.33 -2.83
N SER A 182 -26.99 17.01 -1.63
CA SER A 182 -25.89 16.09 -1.42
C SER A 182 -26.34 14.82 -0.69
N HIS A 183 -25.73 13.69 -1.05
CA HIS A 183 -26.12 12.37 -0.56
C HIS A 183 -24.88 11.61 -0.12
N ILE A 184 -24.97 10.91 1.03
CA ILE A 184 -24.03 9.87 1.45
C ILE A 184 -24.70 8.55 1.13
N LEU A 185 -24.09 7.73 0.27
CA LEU A 185 -24.61 6.42 -0.11
C LEU A 185 -24.35 5.36 0.95
N ASP A 186 -23.38 5.60 1.82
CA ASP A 186 -23.11 4.87 3.07
C ASP A 186 -22.84 3.36 2.87
N GLN A 187 -21.65 3.05 2.45
CA GLN A 187 -21.20 1.66 2.27
C GLN A 187 -21.35 0.76 3.50
N TYR A 188 -21.47 1.35 4.71
CA TYR A 188 -21.54 0.61 5.98
C TYR A 188 -22.94 0.11 6.32
N ARG A 189 -23.99 0.81 5.84
CA ARG A 189 -25.40 0.51 6.14
C ARG A 189 -26.25 0.22 4.90
N ASN A 190 -25.79 0.61 3.72
CA ASN A 190 -26.55 0.47 2.49
C ASN A 190 -26.75 -1.01 2.11
N PRO A 191 -27.99 -1.50 2.03
CA PRO A 191 -28.26 -2.91 1.71
C PRO A 191 -27.78 -3.32 0.32
N TYR A 192 -27.62 -2.37 -0.60
CA TYR A 192 -27.14 -2.64 -1.94
C TYR A 192 -25.65 -2.99 -2.01
N ASN A 193 -24.89 -2.76 -0.93
CA ASN A 193 -23.54 -3.29 -0.80
C ASN A 193 -23.55 -4.83 -0.79
N PRO A 194 -24.15 -5.56 0.16
CA PRO A 194 -24.20 -7.01 0.10
C PRO A 194 -25.05 -7.54 -1.09
N ILE A 195 -26.10 -6.85 -1.50
CA ILE A 195 -26.96 -7.28 -2.62
C ILE A 195 -26.15 -7.29 -3.93
N ALA A 196 -25.27 -6.34 -4.18
CA ALA A 196 -24.42 -6.36 -5.37
C ALA A 196 -23.61 -7.67 -5.48
N HIS A 197 -23.06 -8.15 -4.36
CA HIS A 197 -22.31 -9.40 -4.32
C HIS A 197 -23.19 -10.64 -4.37
N TYR A 198 -24.37 -10.58 -3.78
CA TYR A 198 -25.36 -11.64 -3.86
C TYR A 198 -25.84 -11.86 -5.31
N ASP A 199 -26.15 -10.77 -6.03
CA ASP A 199 -26.69 -10.81 -7.40
C ASP A 199 -25.64 -11.10 -8.46
N THR A 200 -24.36 -10.73 -8.25
CA THR A 200 -23.33 -10.80 -9.29
C THR A 200 -22.15 -11.66 -8.90
N THR A 201 -21.33 -11.25 -7.93
CA THR A 201 -20.06 -11.93 -7.59
C THR A 201 -20.27 -13.39 -7.23
N ALA A 202 -21.32 -13.71 -6.47
CA ALA A 202 -21.64 -15.07 -6.07
C ALA A 202 -22.10 -15.92 -7.26
N GLU A 203 -22.95 -15.40 -8.13
CA GLU A 203 -23.41 -16.10 -9.33
C GLU A 203 -22.25 -16.39 -10.27
N GLU A 204 -21.38 -15.42 -10.53
CA GLU A 204 -20.17 -15.60 -11.34
C GLU A 204 -19.27 -16.75 -10.81
N ILE A 205 -19.12 -16.84 -9.48
CA ILE A 205 -18.34 -17.90 -8.83
C ILE A 205 -19.03 -19.26 -8.99
N ILE A 206 -20.33 -19.32 -8.74
CA ILE A 206 -21.13 -20.57 -8.83
C ILE A 206 -21.11 -21.10 -10.27
N GLU A 207 -21.31 -20.23 -11.25
CA GLU A 207 -21.25 -20.60 -12.68
C GLU A 207 -19.85 -21.09 -13.06
N ALA A 208 -18.78 -20.37 -12.70
CA ALA A 208 -17.40 -20.76 -13.03
C ALA A 208 -16.98 -22.08 -12.36
N CYS A 209 -17.58 -22.42 -11.22
CA CYS A 209 -17.36 -23.69 -10.50
C CYS A 209 -18.37 -24.79 -10.88
N ASN A 210 -19.20 -24.60 -11.91
CA ASN A 210 -20.26 -25.52 -12.31
C ASN A 210 -21.16 -25.94 -11.13
N GLY A 211 -21.52 -24.98 -10.28
CA GLY A 211 -22.39 -25.19 -9.12
C GLY A 211 -21.71 -25.84 -7.90
N LYS A 212 -20.39 -26.09 -7.92
CA LYS A 212 -19.67 -26.77 -6.84
C LYS A 212 -18.63 -25.85 -6.19
N VAL A 213 -19.00 -25.22 -5.07
CA VAL A 213 -18.12 -24.41 -4.23
C VAL A 213 -18.09 -25.04 -2.83
N ASP A 214 -16.94 -25.59 -2.42
CA ASP A 214 -16.80 -26.28 -1.14
C ASP A 214 -16.36 -25.33 -0.03
N MET A 215 -15.61 -24.26 -0.37
CA MET A 215 -15.18 -23.23 0.57
C MET A 215 -15.07 -21.88 -0.14
N ILE A 216 -15.45 -20.80 0.54
CA ILE A 216 -15.19 -19.43 0.14
C ILE A 216 -14.41 -18.69 1.24
N VAL A 217 -13.39 -17.94 0.87
CA VAL A 217 -12.56 -17.16 1.79
C VAL A 217 -12.54 -15.70 1.35
N ALA A 218 -12.96 -14.82 2.23
CA ALA A 218 -12.98 -13.39 1.95
C ALA A 218 -12.56 -12.55 3.16
N GLY A 219 -11.77 -11.51 2.90
CA GLY A 219 -11.45 -10.49 3.89
C GLY A 219 -12.67 -9.62 4.20
N ALA A 220 -12.89 -9.32 5.46
CA ALA A 220 -13.96 -8.46 5.93
C ALA A 220 -13.47 -7.02 6.12
N GLY A 221 -13.97 -6.10 5.27
CA GLY A 221 -13.96 -4.66 5.53
C GLY A 221 -15.36 -4.24 5.97
N THR A 222 -16.14 -3.56 5.11
CA THR A 222 -17.56 -3.30 5.42
C THR A 222 -18.35 -4.59 5.64
N GLY A 223 -17.84 -5.73 5.15
CA GLY A 223 -18.50 -7.03 5.26
C GLY A 223 -19.50 -7.32 4.16
N GLY A 224 -19.82 -6.36 3.29
CA GLY A 224 -20.83 -6.55 2.24
C GLY A 224 -20.49 -7.70 1.29
N THR A 225 -19.23 -7.82 0.88
CA THR A 225 -18.76 -8.95 0.03
C THR A 225 -19.01 -10.28 0.73
N LEU A 226 -18.54 -10.41 1.97
CA LEU A 226 -18.68 -11.66 2.75
C LEU A 226 -20.16 -11.99 2.97
N THR A 227 -20.98 -11.03 3.36
CA THR A 227 -22.42 -11.21 3.57
C THR A 227 -23.15 -11.62 2.30
N GLY A 228 -22.92 -10.93 1.17
CA GLY A 228 -23.57 -11.25 -0.09
C GLY A 228 -23.22 -12.63 -0.61
N LEU A 229 -21.93 -12.97 -0.58
CA LEU A 229 -21.43 -14.30 -0.96
C LEU A 229 -22.03 -15.39 -0.05
N SER A 230 -21.99 -15.19 1.27
CA SER A 230 -22.48 -16.17 2.24
C SER A 230 -23.96 -16.49 2.02
N ARG A 231 -24.80 -15.46 1.87
CA ARG A 231 -26.25 -15.65 1.65
C ARG A 231 -26.53 -16.47 0.39
N LYS A 232 -25.91 -16.11 -0.74
CA LYS A 232 -26.13 -16.83 -2.01
C LYS A 232 -25.55 -18.24 -1.95
N LEU A 233 -24.34 -18.42 -1.40
CA LEU A 233 -23.72 -19.74 -1.31
C LEU A 233 -24.46 -20.67 -0.34
N LYS A 234 -24.94 -20.17 0.80
CA LYS A 234 -25.77 -21.00 1.70
C LYS A 234 -27.12 -21.39 1.05
N GLU A 235 -27.63 -20.59 0.10
CA GLU A 235 -28.83 -20.91 -0.68
C GLU A 235 -28.54 -21.96 -1.77
N LYS A 236 -27.43 -21.83 -2.54
CA LYS A 236 -27.15 -22.64 -3.73
C LYS A 236 -26.18 -23.79 -3.48
N CYS A 237 -25.30 -23.64 -2.53
CA CYS A 237 -24.28 -24.60 -2.11
C CYS A 237 -24.31 -24.71 -0.57
N PRO A 238 -25.34 -25.32 0.05
CA PRO A 238 -25.56 -25.29 1.50
C PRO A 238 -24.36 -25.77 2.34
N ASP A 239 -23.62 -26.74 1.81
CA ASP A 239 -22.44 -27.32 2.47
C ASP A 239 -21.17 -26.49 2.30
N CYS A 240 -21.22 -25.36 1.57
CA CYS A 240 -20.08 -24.47 1.39
C CYS A 240 -19.64 -23.87 2.73
N ILE A 241 -18.35 -24.04 3.03
CA ILE A 241 -17.73 -23.47 4.23
C ILE A 241 -17.41 -22.01 3.97
N ILE A 242 -17.97 -21.13 4.80
CA ILE A 242 -17.77 -19.68 4.72
C ILE A 242 -16.66 -19.27 5.71
N VAL A 243 -15.57 -18.73 5.19
CA VAL A 243 -14.41 -18.29 5.96
C VAL A 243 -14.26 -16.77 5.89
N GLY A 244 -14.36 -16.12 7.04
CA GLY A 244 -14.07 -14.70 7.20
C GLY A 244 -12.60 -14.48 7.60
N VAL A 245 -11.97 -13.47 7.01
CA VAL A 245 -10.60 -13.05 7.34
C VAL A 245 -10.63 -11.63 7.88
N ASP A 246 -10.02 -11.44 9.04
CA ASP A 246 -9.98 -10.17 9.76
C ASP A 246 -8.55 -9.93 10.28
N PRO A 247 -7.94 -8.74 10.10
CA PRO A 247 -6.59 -8.51 10.59
C PRO A 247 -6.52 -8.47 12.13
N GLU A 248 -5.39 -8.82 12.70
CA GLU A 248 -5.12 -8.54 14.11
C GLU A 248 -5.24 -7.03 14.38
N GLY A 249 -5.85 -6.67 15.51
CA GLY A 249 -6.17 -5.28 15.85
C GLY A 249 -7.54 -4.80 15.36
N SER A 250 -8.27 -5.62 14.58
CA SER A 250 -9.65 -5.36 14.16
C SER A 250 -10.67 -6.12 15.05
N LEU A 251 -11.94 -5.71 15.03
CA LEU A 251 -13.01 -6.23 15.90
C LEU A 251 -14.07 -7.09 15.18
N LEU A 252 -13.88 -7.42 13.90
CA LEU A 252 -14.95 -8.04 13.09
C LEU A 252 -15.14 -9.53 13.33
N ALA A 253 -14.09 -10.26 13.74
CA ALA A 253 -14.13 -11.70 13.91
C ALA A 253 -15.02 -12.16 15.08
N VAL A 254 -15.54 -13.40 14.97
CA VAL A 254 -16.30 -14.10 16.01
C VAL A 254 -15.66 -15.47 16.24
N PRO A 255 -15.53 -15.96 17.49
CA PRO A 255 -15.93 -15.33 18.75
C PRO A 255 -15.07 -14.10 19.11
N GLU A 256 -15.59 -13.20 19.91
CA GLU A 256 -14.89 -11.96 20.30
C GLU A 256 -13.55 -12.17 21.00
N SER A 257 -13.32 -13.38 21.54
CA SER A 257 -12.01 -13.76 22.10
C SER A 257 -10.88 -13.69 21.06
N LEU A 258 -11.18 -13.82 19.76
CA LEU A 258 -10.20 -13.68 18.67
C LEU A 258 -9.72 -12.22 18.50
N ASN A 259 -10.48 -11.26 19.00
CA ASN A 259 -10.18 -9.83 18.87
C ASN A 259 -9.31 -9.27 20.00
N LYS A 260 -8.95 -10.14 20.98
CA LYS A 260 -8.04 -9.76 22.06
C LYS A 260 -6.61 -9.81 21.54
N SER A 261 -6.02 -8.66 21.30
CA SER A 261 -4.64 -8.49 20.85
C SER A 261 -4.05 -7.22 21.45
N GLU A 262 -2.74 -7.20 21.69
CA GLU A 262 -2.01 -5.98 22.04
C GLU A 262 -1.76 -5.11 20.78
N ILE A 263 -1.96 -5.66 19.58
CA ILE A 263 -1.84 -4.96 18.32
C ILE A 263 -3.08 -4.09 18.13
N THR A 264 -2.87 -2.78 17.98
CA THR A 264 -3.92 -1.80 17.73
C THR A 264 -3.85 -1.18 16.34
N PHE A 265 -2.82 -1.53 15.56
CA PHE A 265 -2.57 -0.98 14.24
C PHE A 265 -2.10 -2.08 13.28
N TYR A 266 -2.56 -2.03 12.05
CA TYR A 266 -2.16 -2.90 10.95
C TYR A 266 -1.97 -2.10 9.66
N GLU A 267 -1.05 -2.57 8.79
CA GLU A 267 -0.68 -1.92 7.52
C GLU A 267 -1.56 -2.35 6.35
N VAL A 268 -2.19 -3.52 6.42
CA VAL A 268 -3.09 -4.00 5.37
C VAL A 268 -4.30 -3.08 5.28
N GLU A 269 -4.57 -2.57 4.07
CA GLU A 269 -5.71 -1.69 3.80
C GLU A 269 -6.91 -2.46 3.22
N GLY A 270 -8.11 -1.93 3.44
CA GLY A 270 -9.35 -2.41 2.83
C GLY A 270 -10.10 -3.49 3.60
N ILE A 271 -9.50 -4.05 4.63
CA ILE A 271 -10.12 -4.99 5.57
C ILE A 271 -9.86 -4.54 7.01
N GLY A 272 -10.72 -5.00 7.93
CA GLY A 272 -10.65 -4.66 9.36
C GLY A 272 -11.27 -3.30 9.69
N TYR A 273 -11.94 -3.23 10.85
CA TYR A 273 -12.50 -2.01 11.44
C TYR A 273 -12.48 -2.09 12.96
N ASP A 274 -12.61 -0.91 13.59
CA ASP A 274 -12.80 -0.67 15.03
C ASP A 274 -14.30 -0.59 15.43
N PHE A 275 -15.20 -0.90 14.50
CA PHE A 275 -16.65 -1.03 14.71
C PHE A 275 -17.21 -2.10 13.78
N ILE A 276 -18.41 -2.59 14.06
CA ILE A 276 -19.08 -3.61 13.26
C ILE A 276 -20.06 -2.94 12.30
N PRO A 277 -19.78 -2.92 10.97
CA PRO A 277 -20.69 -2.34 9.99
C PRO A 277 -22.05 -3.08 9.96
N THR A 278 -23.13 -2.33 9.79
CA THR A 278 -24.50 -2.87 9.76
C THR A 278 -24.70 -3.94 8.67
N VAL A 279 -24.01 -3.79 7.53
CA VAL A 279 -24.13 -4.74 6.41
C VAL A 279 -23.35 -6.04 6.60
N LEU A 280 -22.54 -6.15 7.67
CA LEU A 280 -21.82 -7.38 8.01
C LEU A 280 -22.69 -8.35 8.79
N ASP A 281 -23.11 -9.43 8.15
CA ASP A 281 -23.79 -10.55 8.80
C ASP A 281 -22.79 -11.63 9.21
N ARG A 282 -22.37 -11.58 10.49
CA ARG A 282 -21.40 -12.53 11.04
C ARG A 282 -21.96 -13.93 11.30
N SER A 283 -23.29 -14.06 11.35
CA SER A 283 -23.98 -15.32 11.68
C SER A 283 -23.83 -16.39 10.60
N LEU A 284 -23.53 -15.97 9.35
CA LEU A 284 -23.38 -16.86 8.20
C LEU A 284 -21.93 -17.36 8.01
N VAL A 285 -21.00 -16.90 8.84
CA VAL A 285 -19.57 -17.25 8.73
C VAL A 285 -19.28 -18.46 9.62
N ASP A 286 -18.85 -19.55 9.01
CA ASP A 286 -18.58 -20.81 9.72
C ASP A 286 -17.27 -20.74 10.52
N ARG A 287 -16.26 -19.99 10.01
CA ARG A 287 -14.96 -19.87 10.67
C ARG A 287 -14.31 -18.51 10.40
N TRP A 288 -13.72 -17.91 11.43
CA TRP A 288 -12.91 -16.70 11.31
C TRP A 288 -11.44 -17.00 11.54
N TYR A 289 -10.58 -16.35 10.74
CA TYR A 289 -9.14 -16.34 10.91
C TYR A 289 -8.63 -14.91 11.07
N LYS A 290 -7.70 -14.72 12.01
CA LYS A 290 -6.98 -13.45 12.14
C LYS A 290 -5.75 -13.48 11.25
N SER A 291 -5.55 -12.43 10.46
CA SER A 291 -4.39 -12.29 9.59
C SER A 291 -3.36 -11.33 10.18
N VAL A 292 -2.07 -11.62 9.97
CA VAL A 292 -0.95 -10.83 10.42
C VAL A 292 -0.30 -10.14 9.23
N ASP A 293 0.09 -8.88 9.37
CA ASP A 293 0.68 -8.07 8.29
C ASP A 293 1.87 -8.76 7.61
N LEU A 294 2.85 -9.21 8.39
CA LEU A 294 4.05 -9.88 7.87
C LEU A 294 3.72 -11.03 6.91
N ILE A 295 2.79 -11.91 7.32
CA ILE A 295 2.39 -13.07 6.53
C ILE A 295 1.58 -12.62 5.31
N SER A 296 0.68 -11.67 5.50
CA SER A 296 -0.20 -11.13 4.45
C SER A 296 0.60 -10.48 3.32
N LEU A 297 1.54 -9.61 3.66
CA LEU A 297 2.35 -8.87 2.71
C LEU A 297 3.31 -9.79 1.94
N LYS A 298 3.97 -10.73 2.64
CA LYS A 298 4.82 -11.75 2.01
C LYS A 298 4.01 -12.67 1.09
N CYS A 299 2.81 -13.08 1.49
CA CYS A 299 1.93 -13.90 0.68
C CYS A 299 1.46 -13.17 -0.58
N SER A 300 1.07 -11.88 -0.47
CA SER A 300 0.71 -11.07 -1.63
C SER A 300 1.88 -10.93 -2.62
N ARG A 301 3.09 -10.66 -2.14
CA ARG A 301 4.30 -10.63 -2.99
C ARG A 301 4.57 -11.99 -3.65
N ARG A 302 4.30 -13.10 -2.97
CA ARG A 302 4.39 -14.43 -3.58
C ARG A 302 3.33 -14.65 -4.66
N LEU A 303 2.08 -14.24 -4.45
CA LEU A 303 1.05 -14.30 -5.49
C LEU A 303 1.47 -13.53 -6.75
N ILE A 304 2.08 -12.36 -6.58
CA ILE A 304 2.60 -11.56 -7.69
C ILE A 304 3.77 -12.29 -8.39
N LYS A 305 4.77 -12.72 -7.64
CA LYS A 305 6.01 -13.30 -8.17
C LYS A 305 5.80 -14.70 -8.77
N ASP A 306 5.04 -15.55 -8.07
CA ASP A 306 4.94 -16.97 -8.37
C ASP A 306 3.73 -17.30 -9.28
N GLU A 307 2.64 -16.51 -9.21
CA GLU A 307 1.40 -16.73 -9.98
C GLU A 307 1.12 -15.61 -11.02
N GLY A 308 1.87 -14.50 -11.01
CA GLY A 308 1.62 -13.36 -11.89
C GLY A 308 0.36 -12.56 -11.52
N MET A 309 -0.20 -12.76 -10.33
CA MET A 309 -1.43 -12.10 -9.86
C MET A 309 -1.10 -10.73 -9.25
N LEU A 310 -1.34 -9.65 -9.97
CA LEU A 310 -1.03 -8.27 -9.56
C LEU A 310 -2.04 -7.73 -8.53
N CYS A 311 -2.13 -8.40 -7.37
CA CYS A 311 -3.12 -8.15 -6.33
C CYS A 311 -2.59 -7.30 -5.16
N GLY A 312 -3.50 -6.70 -4.38
CA GLY A 312 -3.20 -5.90 -3.19
C GLY A 312 -2.88 -6.73 -1.94
N ALA A 313 -2.54 -6.04 -0.85
CA ALA A 313 -2.10 -6.67 0.40
C ALA A 313 -3.17 -7.57 1.06
N SER A 314 -4.44 -7.14 1.04
CA SER A 314 -5.57 -7.91 1.59
C SER A 314 -5.82 -9.24 0.86
N SER A 315 -5.35 -9.36 -0.39
CA SER A 315 -5.33 -10.63 -1.13
C SER A 315 -4.39 -11.64 -0.48
N GLY A 316 -3.23 -11.18 0.01
CA GLY A 316 -2.31 -12.02 0.77
C GLY A 316 -2.88 -12.45 2.12
N SER A 317 -3.63 -11.55 2.80
CA SER A 317 -4.38 -11.92 4.02
C SER A 317 -5.38 -13.03 3.74
N ALA A 318 -6.22 -12.87 2.71
CA ALA A 318 -7.20 -13.88 2.33
C ALA A 318 -6.55 -15.19 1.92
N MET A 319 -5.49 -15.16 1.11
CA MET A 319 -4.80 -16.36 0.62
C MET A 319 -4.07 -17.12 1.73
N SER A 320 -3.37 -16.43 2.63
CA SER A 320 -2.67 -17.08 3.76
C SER A 320 -3.64 -17.79 4.70
N CYS A 321 -4.77 -17.13 5.02
CA CYS A 321 -5.82 -17.75 5.81
C CYS A 321 -6.54 -18.88 5.07
N ALA A 322 -6.72 -18.77 3.74
CA ALA A 322 -7.29 -19.84 2.91
C ALA A 322 -6.42 -21.11 2.93
N ILE A 323 -5.10 -20.96 2.81
CA ILE A 323 -4.15 -22.07 2.92
C ILE A 323 -4.30 -22.77 4.27
N GLN A 324 -4.42 -22.00 5.37
CA GLN A 324 -4.62 -22.57 6.69
C GLN A 324 -5.99 -23.24 6.80
N ALA A 325 -7.06 -22.60 6.34
CA ALA A 325 -8.42 -23.15 6.36
C ALA A 325 -8.52 -24.45 5.56
N CYS A 326 -7.93 -24.53 4.36
CA CYS A 326 -7.92 -25.75 3.56
C CYS A 326 -7.30 -26.95 4.32
N LYS A 327 -6.27 -26.69 5.12
CA LYS A 327 -5.62 -27.71 5.97
C LYS A 327 -6.49 -28.09 7.16
N ASP A 328 -7.02 -27.10 7.88
CA ASP A 328 -7.83 -27.31 9.09
C ASP A 328 -9.11 -28.10 8.79
N PHE A 329 -9.73 -27.84 7.64
CA PHE A 329 -10.90 -28.57 7.16
C PHE A 329 -10.57 -29.81 6.32
N ASN A 330 -9.29 -30.13 6.14
CA ASN A 330 -8.81 -31.30 5.39
C ASN A 330 -9.40 -31.41 3.98
N LEU A 331 -9.47 -30.28 3.23
CA LEU A 331 -10.02 -30.29 1.87
C LEU A 331 -9.18 -31.18 0.93
N THR A 332 -9.88 -31.93 0.07
CA THR A 332 -9.32 -32.92 -0.84
C THR A 332 -9.23 -32.43 -2.28
N GLU A 333 -8.59 -33.17 -3.18
CA GLU A 333 -8.30 -32.80 -4.58
C GLU A 333 -9.55 -32.47 -5.41
N ASN A 334 -10.73 -33.02 -5.07
CA ASN A 334 -11.97 -32.80 -5.80
C ASN A 334 -12.81 -31.62 -5.26
N GLN A 335 -12.26 -30.85 -4.33
CA GLN A 335 -12.94 -29.73 -3.69
C GLN A 335 -12.36 -28.38 -4.16
N ASN A 336 -13.24 -27.38 -4.24
CA ASN A 336 -12.92 -26.04 -4.70
C ASN A 336 -12.95 -25.07 -3.52
N CYS A 337 -11.81 -24.46 -3.22
CA CYS A 337 -11.69 -23.33 -2.30
C CYS A 337 -11.52 -22.05 -3.13
N VAL A 338 -12.50 -21.16 -3.08
CA VAL A 338 -12.46 -19.87 -3.76
C VAL A 338 -11.96 -18.79 -2.80
N VAL A 339 -11.02 -17.96 -3.26
CA VAL A 339 -10.42 -16.88 -2.48
C VAL A 339 -10.64 -15.56 -3.20
N ILE A 340 -11.20 -14.57 -2.51
CA ILE A 340 -11.41 -13.24 -3.08
C ILE A 340 -10.10 -12.45 -3.03
N LEU A 341 -9.64 -11.95 -4.19
CA LEU A 341 -8.53 -11.02 -4.33
C LEU A 341 -9.09 -9.62 -4.63
N PRO A 342 -9.25 -8.74 -3.61
CA PRO A 342 -10.17 -7.62 -3.69
C PRO A 342 -9.73 -6.48 -4.59
N ASP A 343 -8.42 -6.19 -4.71
CA ASP A 343 -7.94 -5.03 -5.44
C ASP A 343 -6.55 -5.22 -6.05
N SER A 344 -6.12 -4.23 -6.82
CA SER A 344 -4.87 -4.21 -7.57
C SER A 344 -3.70 -3.74 -6.72
N VAL A 345 -2.54 -4.34 -6.94
CA VAL A 345 -1.24 -3.88 -6.43
C VAL A 345 -0.92 -2.43 -6.83
N ARG A 346 -1.48 -1.93 -7.93
CA ARG A 346 -1.27 -0.55 -8.41
C ARG A 346 -1.68 0.53 -7.40
N ASN A 347 -2.53 0.18 -6.44
CA ASN A 347 -2.91 1.07 -5.34
C ASN A 347 -1.88 1.14 -4.22
N TYR A 348 -0.74 0.43 -4.32
CA TYR A 348 0.25 0.21 -3.24
C TYR A 348 1.70 0.24 -3.74
N MET A 349 1.98 0.93 -4.85
CA MET A 349 3.31 0.96 -5.47
C MET A 349 4.39 1.50 -4.54
N THR A 350 4.05 2.48 -3.69
CA THR A 350 4.93 3.09 -2.70
C THR A 350 4.88 2.42 -1.32
N LYS A 351 4.13 1.31 -1.18
CA LYS A 351 4.00 0.54 0.07
C LYS A 351 4.66 -0.83 -0.06
N PHE A 352 3.93 -1.92 0.15
CA PHE A 352 4.49 -3.27 0.27
C PHE A 352 5.19 -3.81 -1.00
N LEU A 353 5.13 -3.14 -2.13
CA LEU A 353 5.98 -3.43 -3.29
C LEU A 353 7.40 -2.87 -3.14
N SER A 354 7.56 -1.74 -2.44
CA SER A 354 8.86 -1.18 -2.13
C SER A 354 9.56 -2.02 -1.06
N ASP A 355 10.78 -2.49 -1.36
CA ASP A 355 11.59 -3.19 -0.38
C ASP A 355 11.94 -2.28 0.79
N ASP A 356 12.22 -0.99 0.54
CA ASP A 356 12.51 -0.01 1.59
C ASP A 356 11.35 0.11 2.57
N TRP A 357 10.11 0.23 2.06
CA TRP A 357 8.91 0.27 2.89
C TRP A 357 8.76 -1.01 3.75
N MET A 358 9.09 -2.17 3.18
CA MET A 358 9.03 -3.46 3.88
C MET A 358 10.13 -3.58 4.94
N TYR A 359 11.35 -3.10 4.67
CA TYR A 359 12.45 -3.08 5.64
C TYR A 359 12.20 -2.10 6.79
N GLU A 360 11.72 -0.89 6.49
CA GLU A 360 11.38 0.11 7.51
C GLU A 360 10.40 -0.40 8.57
N ARG A 361 9.59 -1.39 8.20
CA ARG A 361 8.55 -2.01 9.06
C ARG A 361 8.92 -3.39 9.56
N ALA A 362 10.16 -3.80 9.37
CA ALA A 362 10.67 -5.12 9.74
C ALA A 362 9.88 -6.30 9.10
N PHE A 363 9.32 -6.11 7.92
CA PHE A 363 8.65 -7.16 7.13
C PHE A 363 9.60 -7.94 6.22
N LEU A 364 10.82 -7.44 6.01
CA LEU A 364 11.92 -8.14 5.35
C LEU A 364 13.16 -8.12 6.22
N ASP A 365 13.88 -9.24 6.25
CA ASP A 365 15.17 -9.34 6.91
C ASP A 365 16.31 -8.94 5.94
N ILE A 366 17.27 -8.19 6.42
CA ILE A 366 18.43 -7.70 5.64
C ILE A 366 19.35 -8.85 5.19
N LYS A 367 19.16 -10.07 5.71
CA LYS A 367 20.07 -11.21 5.51
C LYS A 367 20.09 -11.84 4.11
N ASP A 368 19.19 -11.44 3.21
CA ASP A 368 19.05 -12.08 1.88
C ASP A 368 19.88 -11.43 0.76
N GLU A 369 20.87 -10.59 1.07
CA GLU A 369 21.73 -9.99 0.04
C GLU A 369 23.03 -10.77 -0.17
N ALA A 370 23.07 -11.50 -1.27
CA ALA A 370 24.28 -12.17 -1.77
C ALA A 370 25.44 -11.22 -2.16
N ASN A 371 25.23 -9.90 -2.14
CA ASN A 371 26.22 -8.86 -2.42
C ASN A 371 26.24 -7.82 -1.30
N SER A 372 26.72 -8.17 -0.12
CA SER A 372 26.90 -7.20 0.96
C SER A 372 28.23 -6.48 0.81
N GLU A 373 28.20 -5.16 0.63
CA GLU A 373 29.37 -4.32 0.75
C GLU A 373 29.97 -4.41 2.17
N TRP A 374 31.27 -4.19 2.32
CA TRP A 374 31.97 -4.35 3.59
C TRP A 374 31.37 -3.53 4.75
N TRP A 375 30.74 -2.40 4.44
CA TRP A 375 30.15 -1.49 5.41
C TRP A 375 28.68 -1.85 5.77
N HIS A 376 28.02 -2.73 5.02
CA HIS A 376 26.61 -3.06 5.21
C HIS A 376 26.29 -3.59 6.62
N SER A 377 27.15 -4.42 7.18
CA SER A 377 26.98 -5.01 8.52
C SER A 377 27.40 -4.10 9.67
N MET A 378 28.03 -2.95 9.37
CA MET A 378 28.50 -2.02 10.40
C MET A 378 27.31 -1.32 11.07
N PRO A 379 27.33 -1.12 12.39
CA PRO A 379 26.25 -0.41 13.08
C PRO A 379 26.34 1.10 12.84
N ILE A 380 25.19 1.79 12.93
CA ILE A 380 25.11 3.26 12.80
C ILE A 380 25.99 3.97 13.84
N SER A 381 26.21 3.37 15.00
CA SER A 381 27.13 3.88 16.01
C SER A 381 28.59 4.02 15.52
N SER A 382 28.95 3.39 14.40
CA SER A 382 30.23 3.59 13.72
C SER A 382 30.35 4.96 13.04
N LEU A 383 29.24 5.62 12.75
CA LEU A 383 29.21 6.97 12.21
C LEU A 383 29.50 7.99 13.32
N LYS A 384 30.19 9.07 12.95
CA LYS A 384 30.39 10.20 13.86
C LYS A 384 29.16 11.10 13.85
N VAL A 385 28.12 10.70 14.59
CA VAL A 385 26.90 11.50 14.71
C VAL A 385 27.20 12.77 15.53
N ARG A 386 26.78 13.91 15.02
CA ARG A 386 26.94 15.22 15.71
C ARG A 386 25.64 15.58 16.41
N GLU A 387 25.79 16.31 17.52
CA GLU A 387 24.64 16.91 18.20
C GLU A 387 23.94 17.89 17.24
N PRO A 388 22.62 17.78 17.06
CA PRO A 388 21.90 18.61 16.11
C PRO A 388 21.68 20.02 16.68
N VAL A 389 21.69 21.03 15.80
CA VAL A 389 21.20 22.35 16.13
C VAL A 389 19.68 22.28 16.26
N THR A 390 19.14 22.72 17.39
CA THR A 390 17.71 22.67 17.69
C THR A 390 17.15 24.08 17.87
N VAL A 391 15.83 24.24 17.69
CA VAL A 391 15.11 25.48 17.99
C VAL A 391 13.91 25.20 18.90
N SER A 392 13.56 26.17 19.74
CA SER A 392 12.37 26.08 20.61
C SER A 392 11.09 26.27 19.80
N THR A 393 10.00 25.65 20.26
CA THR A 393 8.65 25.78 19.68
C THR A 393 8.19 27.22 19.48
N ASN A 394 8.66 28.15 20.31
CA ASN A 394 8.30 29.56 20.27
C ASN A 394 9.20 30.41 19.36
N THR A 395 10.26 29.83 18.76
CA THR A 395 11.15 30.55 17.84
C THR A 395 10.37 31.01 16.61
N LYS A 396 10.54 32.28 16.21
CA LYS A 396 9.90 32.82 15.01
C LYS A 396 10.40 32.09 13.75
N ILE A 397 9.52 31.86 12.80
CA ILE A 397 9.86 31.25 11.51
C ILE A 397 10.99 32.01 10.80
N GLN A 398 10.98 33.36 10.81
CA GLN A 398 12.07 34.15 10.24
C GLN A 398 13.42 33.75 10.83
N SER A 399 13.52 33.69 12.16
CA SER A 399 14.78 33.31 12.83
C SER A 399 15.22 31.88 12.50
N VAL A 400 14.25 30.94 12.30
CA VAL A 400 14.56 29.58 11.86
C VAL A 400 15.14 29.59 10.45
N LEU A 401 14.56 30.36 9.53
CA LEU A 401 15.05 30.51 8.16
C LEU A 401 16.46 31.12 8.13
N ASP A 402 16.72 32.13 8.97
CA ASP A 402 18.05 32.75 9.11
C ASP A 402 19.09 31.70 9.58
N ILE A 403 18.75 30.89 10.60
CA ILE A 403 19.63 29.79 11.07
C ILE A 403 19.88 28.75 9.98
N MET A 404 18.84 28.36 9.24
CA MET A 404 18.95 27.42 8.14
C MET A 404 19.89 27.95 7.05
N HIS A 405 19.73 29.23 6.68
CA HIS A 405 20.57 29.88 5.67
C HIS A 405 22.02 29.98 6.12
N ASP A 406 22.27 30.50 7.31
CA ASP A 406 23.63 30.76 7.84
C ASP A 406 24.41 29.46 8.08
N ARG A 407 23.73 28.37 8.39
CA ARG A 407 24.35 27.08 8.68
C ARG A 407 24.32 26.10 7.51
N GLY A 408 23.61 26.42 6.42
CA GLY A 408 23.43 25.54 5.27
C GLY A 408 22.60 24.29 5.60
N PHE A 409 21.54 24.44 6.41
CA PHE A 409 20.64 23.34 6.78
C PHE A 409 19.31 23.48 6.06
N ASP A 410 18.75 22.35 5.62
CA ASP A 410 17.40 22.28 5.04
C ASP A 410 16.34 21.82 6.05
N GLN A 411 16.76 21.36 7.23
CA GLN A 411 15.91 20.84 8.29
C GLN A 411 16.48 21.12 9.68
N ILE A 412 15.60 21.40 10.64
CA ILE A 412 15.98 21.65 12.03
C ILE A 412 14.98 20.94 12.96
N PRO A 413 15.44 20.24 14.01
CA PRO A 413 14.60 19.71 15.07
C PRO A 413 14.01 20.85 15.91
N VAL A 414 12.75 20.66 16.28
CA VAL A 414 12.03 21.56 17.19
C VAL A 414 11.86 20.87 18.52
N ILE A 415 12.26 21.54 19.60
CA ILE A 415 12.15 21.06 20.97
C ILE A 415 11.21 21.96 21.77
N SER A 416 10.57 21.40 22.79
CA SER A 416 9.82 22.15 23.76
C SER A 416 10.76 22.93 24.72
N GLU A 417 10.22 23.82 25.56
CA GLU A 417 11.00 24.57 26.52
C GLU A 417 11.70 23.69 27.57
N ASP A 418 11.16 22.54 27.85
CA ASP A 418 11.74 21.51 28.74
C ASP A 418 12.65 20.49 28.04
N GLY A 419 13.02 20.77 26.76
CA GLY A 419 13.97 19.97 25.98
C GLY A 419 13.40 18.71 25.30
N ALA A 420 12.10 18.47 25.40
CA ALA A 420 11.49 17.31 24.74
C ALA A 420 11.39 17.55 23.22
N PHE A 421 11.70 16.51 22.44
CA PHE A 421 11.62 16.57 20.99
C PHE A 421 10.16 16.60 20.51
N MET A 422 9.79 17.66 19.80
CA MET A 422 8.42 17.92 19.32
C MET A 422 8.22 17.50 17.86
N GLY A 423 9.29 17.46 17.07
CA GLY A 423 9.23 17.14 15.66
C GLY A 423 10.29 17.88 14.84
N MET A 424 10.14 17.85 13.53
CA MET A 424 11.04 18.50 12.59
C MET A 424 10.35 19.68 11.91
N THR A 425 11.13 20.67 11.49
CA THR A 425 10.72 21.62 10.46
C THR A 425 11.73 21.61 9.32
N THR A 426 11.23 21.75 8.08
CA THR A 426 12.07 21.78 6.88
C THR A 426 11.80 23.05 6.09
N MET A 427 12.78 23.47 5.29
CA MET A 427 12.65 24.59 4.36
C MET A 427 11.44 24.41 3.45
N SER A 428 11.25 23.20 2.91
CA SER A 428 10.14 22.85 2.02
C SER A 428 8.77 22.98 2.70
N GLU A 429 8.65 22.56 3.97
CA GLU A 429 7.41 22.64 4.74
C GLU A 429 7.05 24.10 5.05
N ILE A 430 8.04 24.90 5.48
CA ILE A 430 7.85 26.33 5.71
C ILE A 430 7.41 27.02 4.43
N MET A 431 8.12 26.82 3.31
CA MET A 431 7.77 27.41 2.01
C MET A 431 6.36 27.02 1.57
N ALA A 432 5.99 25.76 1.69
CA ALA A 432 4.67 25.27 1.31
C ALA A 432 3.55 25.91 2.14
N LYS A 433 3.75 26.10 3.44
CA LYS A 433 2.76 26.74 4.33
C LYS A 433 2.70 28.26 4.14
N MET A 434 3.85 28.91 3.91
CA MET A 434 3.90 30.35 3.60
C MET A 434 3.23 30.69 2.27
N SER A 435 3.50 29.91 1.21
CA SER A 435 2.90 30.12 -0.11
C SER A 435 1.37 29.93 -0.11
N ARG A 436 0.85 29.11 0.79
CA ARG A 436 -0.60 28.93 1.02
C ARG A 436 -1.19 30.00 1.96
N GLY A 437 -0.38 30.89 2.53
CA GLY A 437 -0.83 31.91 3.46
C GLY A 437 -1.26 31.38 4.84
N THR A 438 -0.94 30.12 5.17
CA THR A 438 -1.32 29.48 6.45
C THR A 438 -0.40 29.86 7.60
N ILE A 439 0.83 30.29 7.32
CA ILE A 439 1.80 30.83 8.29
C ILE A 439 2.48 32.07 7.74
N LYS A 440 2.99 32.89 8.67
CA LYS A 440 3.77 34.13 8.38
C LYS A 440 5.14 34.04 9.02
N ALA A 441 6.08 34.86 8.58
CA ALA A 441 7.45 34.92 9.11
C ALA A 441 7.52 35.19 10.63
N GLU A 442 6.55 35.94 11.16
CA GLU A 442 6.45 36.30 12.58
C GLU A 442 5.80 35.21 13.45
N ASP A 443 5.20 34.20 12.85
CA ASP A 443 4.58 33.11 13.58
C ASP A 443 5.63 32.21 14.26
N PRO A 444 5.26 31.52 15.36
CA PRO A 444 6.15 30.56 16.02
C PRO A 444 6.31 29.30 15.15
N VAL A 445 7.49 28.69 15.17
CA VAL A 445 7.84 27.50 14.37
C VAL A 445 6.97 26.30 14.71
N SER A 446 6.35 26.28 15.89
CA SER A 446 5.38 25.23 16.26
C SER A 446 4.26 25.02 15.24
N LYS A 447 3.88 26.07 14.49
CA LYS A 447 2.91 25.98 13.38
C LYS A 447 3.46 25.27 12.13
N ALA A 448 4.78 25.13 12.03
CA ALA A 448 5.46 24.50 10.89
C ALA A 448 6.12 23.16 11.24
N VAL A 449 5.89 22.63 12.46
CA VAL A 449 6.40 21.32 12.89
C VAL A 449 5.69 20.20 12.16
N THR A 450 6.45 19.18 11.79
CA THR A 450 5.96 17.91 11.22
C THR A 450 6.51 16.73 12.02
N ASP A 451 5.71 15.70 12.16
CA ASP A 451 6.07 14.39 12.71
C ASP A 451 6.44 13.36 11.61
N LYS A 452 6.46 13.81 10.35
CA LYS A 452 6.77 12.99 9.17
C LYS A 452 8.28 12.90 8.95
N PHE A 453 8.96 12.10 9.75
CA PHE A 453 10.38 11.77 9.61
C PHE A 453 10.62 10.29 9.94
N ARG A 454 11.77 9.78 9.55
CA ARG A 454 12.20 8.41 9.86
C ARG A 454 13.17 8.40 11.04
N THR A 455 13.06 7.33 11.82
CA THR A 455 13.97 7.09 12.95
C THR A 455 14.71 5.79 12.76
N VAL A 456 15.96 5.78 13.22
CA VAL A 456 16.84 4.61 13.27
C VAL A 456 17.43 4.49 14.67
N GLN A 457 17.91 3.30 15.01
CA GLN A 457 18.61 3.01 16.26
C GLN A 457 20.12 2.97 16.02
N LEU A 458 20.93 3.22 17.05
CA LEU A 458 22.40 3.22 16.93
C LEU A 458 22.97 1.83 16.58
N ASP A 459 22.28 0.77 16.93
CA ASP A 459 22.62 -0.62 16.64
C ASP A 459 22.08 -1.12 15.28
N ASP A 460 21.23 -0.35 14.60
CA ASP A 460 20.83 -0.65 13.23
C ASP A 460 22.06 -0.64 12.30
N SER A 461 22.01 -1.45 11.23
CA SER A 461 23.10 -1.53 10.26
C SER A 461 23.15 -0.34 9.30
N LEU A 462 24.36 -0.04 8.78
CA LEU A 462 24.54 0.99 7.74
C LEU A 462 23.82 0.61 6.44
N ALA A 463 23.60 -0.67 6.16
CA ALA A 463 22.74 -1.10 5.04
C ALA A 463 21.31 -0.64 5.21
N LYS A 464 20.72 -0.78 6.42
CA LYS A 464 19.39 -0.25 6.72
C LYS A 464 19.34 1.27 6.59
N LEU A 465 20.35 1.95 7.12
CA LEU A 465 20.48 3.42 7.01
C LEU A 465 20.53 3.88 5.54
N SER A 466 21.38 3.25 4.71
CA SER A 466 21.50 3.58 3.28
C SER A 466 20.16 3.55 2.57
N ARG A 467 19.38 2.49 2.79
CA ARG A 467 18.06 2.32 2.16
C ARG A 467 17.04 3.35 2.61
N VAL A 468 17.01 3.65 3.90
CA VAL A 468 16.12 4.72 4.40
C VAL A 468 16.48 6.05 3.78
N LEU A 469 17.79 6.33 3.59
CA LEU A 469 18.27 7.57 2.98
C LEU A 469 18.08 7.65 1.45
N GLU A 470 17.80 6.54 0.75
CA GLU A 470 17.39 6.57 -0.67
C GLU A 470 16.03 7.25 -0.87
N GLY A 471 15.12 7.09 0.09
CA GLY A 471 13.78 7.69 0.05
C GLY A 471 13.61 8.95 0.91
N HIS A 472 14.60 9.27 1.74
CA HIS A 472 14.52 10.37 2.71
C HIS A 472 15.82 11.15 2.78
N ASN A 473 15.73 12.48 2.81
CA ASN A 473 16.91 13.36 2.86
C ASN A 473 17.69 13.23 4.18
N TYR A 474 17.02 12.78 5.25
CA TYR A 474 17.61 12.61 6.58
C TYR A 474 16.85 11.57 7.41
N VAL A 475 17.51 11.05 8.43
CA VAL A 475 16.93 10.22 9.48
C VAL A 475 17.29 10.76 10.86
N ILE A 476 16.49 10.43 11.86
CA ILE A 476 16.67 10.87 13.25
C ILE A 476 17.02 9.69 14.13
N ILE A 477 17.96 9.89 15.05
CA ILE A 477 18.23 8.99 16.15
C ILE A 477 17.58 9.55 17.41
N LYS A 478 16.71 8.78 18.03
CA LYS A 478 16.03 9.12 19.28
C LYS A 478 16.50 8.21 20.41
N PHE A 479 16.46 8.72 21.62
CA PHE A 479 16.52 7.89 22.81
C PHE A 479 15.42 8.30 23.79
N ALA A 480 14.85 7.30 24.47
CA ALA A 480 13.90 7.51 25.55
C ALA A 480 14.67 7.44 26.88
N HIS A 481 14.51 8.42 27.73
CA HIS A 481 14.97 8.36 29.11
C HIS A 481 13.80 7.89 29.98
N ASP A 482 13.89 6.66 30.48
CA ASP A 482 13.01 6.20 31.57
C ASP A 482 13.52 6.79 32.87
N HIS A 483 12.91 7.87 33.35
CA HIS A 483 13.04 8.27 34.74
C HIS A 483 12.17 7.34 35.58
N SER A 484 12.80 6.38 36.28
CA SER A 484 12.19 5.63 37.37
C SER A 484 12.12 6.51 38.61
N ASP A 485 11.17 7.43 38.65
CA ASP A 485 10.74 8.01 39.93
C ASP A 485 9.63 7.14 40.54
N GLN A 486 9.78 6.85 41.83
CA GLN A 486 8.96 5.93 42.64
C GLN A 486 7.55 6.48 42.93
N ASP A 487 6.90 7.16 42.00
CA ASP A 487 5.52 7.59 42.18
C ASP A 487 4.62 7.15 41.00
N HIS A 488 3.63 6.34 41.31
CA HIS A 488 2.75 5.62 40.40
C HIS A 488 1.63 6.50 39.83
N SER A 489 1.95 7.66 39.23
CA SER A 489 0.95 8.37 38.46
C SER A 489 1.60 9.12 37.29
N THR A 490 1.22 8.70 36.06
CA THR A 490 1.58 9.29 34.74
C THR A 490 3.02 9.02 34.26
N ARG A 491 3.25 7.86 33.61
CA ARG A 491 4.41 7.60 32.74
C ARG A 491 4.31 8.47 31.48
N GLN A 492 4.92 9.64 31.47
CA GLN A 492 5.30 10.34 30.24
C GLN A 492 6.80 10.13 30.01
N SER A 493 7.19 9.19 29.12
CA SER A 493 8.58 9.08 28.69
C SER A 493 8.92 10.26 27.80
N LYS A 494 9.86 11.13 28.22
CA LYS A 494 10.36 12.22 27.39
C LYS A 494 11.29 11.65 26.32
N THR A 495 10.97 11.89 25.06
CA THR A 495 11.82 11.52 23.93
C THR A 495 12.80 12.66 23.63
N HIS A 496 14.09 12.34 23.56
CA HIS A 496 15.15 13.27 23.19
C HIS A 496 15.73 12.89 21.82
N ILE A 497 16.23 13.90 21.10
CA ILE A 497 16.96 13.69 19.85
C ILE A 497 18.45 13.51 20.14
N PHE A 498 19.04 12.42 19.65
CA PHE A 498 20.46 12.15 19.75
C PHE A 498 21.24 12.75 18.57
N GLY A 499 20.69 12.65 17.36
CA GLY A 499 21.33 13.15 16.16
C GLY A 499 20.47 13.04 14.92
N ILE A 500 20.99 13.69 13.87
CA ILE A 500 20.46 13.63 12.51
C ILE A 500 21.56 13.03 11.63
N ILE A 501 21.19 12.13 10.73
CA ILE A 501 22.09 11.54 9.74
C ILE A 501 21.53 11.81 8.35
N THR A 502 22.41 12.16 7.43
CA THR A 502 22.11 12.39 6.02
C THR A 502 22.93 11.44 5.13
N SER A 503 22.59 11.38 3.84
CA SER A 503 23.39 10.60 2.86
C SER A 503 24.85 11.04 2.81
N ILE A 504 25.15 12.32 3.08
CA ILE A 504 26.51 12.85 3.11
C ILE A 504 27.33 12.24 4.25
N ASP A 505 26.73 12.05 5.42
CA ASP A 505 27.43 11.44 6.57
C ASP A 505 27.81 9.99 6.28
N LEU A 506 26.92 9.23 5.66
CA LEU A 506 27.17 7.85 5.24
C LEU A 506 28.26 7.79 4.15
N LEU A 507 28.16 8.61 3.11
CA LEU A 507 29.15 8.67 2.03
C LEU A 507 30.53 9.05 2.55
N ASN A 508 30.63 10.05 3.43
CA ASN A 508 31.89 10.45 4.06
C ASN A 508 32.53 9.30 4.85
N TYR A 509 31.72 8.50 5.54
CA TYR A 509 32.20 7.33 6.27
C TYR A 509 32.76 6.28 5.29
N ILE A 510 32.03 5.92 4.25
CA ILE A 510 32.45 4.94 3.24
C ILE A 510 33.74 5.37 2.55
N VAL A 511 33.81 6.61 2.04
CA VAL A 511 34.99 7.14 1.33
C VAL A 511 36.23 7.18 2.22
N LYS A 512 36.06 7.57 3.48
CA LYS A 512 37.18 7.65 4.44
C LYS A 512 37.78 6.26 4.73
N HIS A 513 36.94 5.23 4.85
CA HIS A 513 37.42 3.89 5.19
C HIS A 513 37.85 3.09 3.96
N ASN A 514 37.36 3.36 2.76
CA ASN A 514 37.92 2.81 1.52
C ASN A 514 39.37 3.25 1.28
N LYS A 515 39.71 4.51 1.57
CA LYS A 515 41.11 5.00 1.46
C LYS A 515 42.07 4.31 2.43
N SER A 516 41.60 3.87 3.59
CA SER A 516 42.44 3.16 4.56
C SER A 516 42.69 1.70 4.18
N SER A 517 41.81 1.05 3.43
CA SER A 517 42.01 -0.32 2.92
C SER A 517 43.00 -0.38 1.75
N GLU A 518 43.09 0.64 0.92
CA GLU A 518 44.07 0.73 -0.17
C GLU A 518 45.51 1.01 0.35
N MET A 519 45.64 1.72 1.49
CA MET A 519 46.95 1.97 2.11
C MET A 519 47.51 0.76 2.89
N SER A 520 46.64 -0.16 3.35
CA SER A 520 47.11 -1.37 4.07
C SER A 520 47.52 -2.53 3.16
N ASN A 521 47.17 -2.51 1.87
CA ASN A 521 47.54 -3.53 0.88
C ASN A 521 48.78 -3.18 0.02
N GLY A 522 49.50 -2.11 0.34
CA GLY A 522 50.70 -1.64 -0.34
C GLY A 522 52.01 -2.27 0.15
N GLY A 523 52.08 -3.57 0.37
CA GLY A 523 53.30 -4.25 0.79
C GLY A 523 53.26 -5.75 0.52
N THR A 524 53.54 -6.14 -0.70
CA THR A 524 54.36 -7.29 -1.14
C THR A 524 53.97 -7.70 -2.57
N THR A 525 54.84 -7.33 -3.49
CA THR A 525 54.91 -7.88 -4.86
C THR A 525 55.27 -9.34 -4.84
N LYS A 526 54.43 -10.21 -5.43
CA LYS A 526 54.85 -11.36 -6.23
C LYS A 526 53.84 -11.62 -7.36
N GLN A 527 54.45 -11.63 -8.57
CA GLN A 527 53.82 -11.99 -9.84
C GLN A 527 53.13 -13.35 -9.76
N ASN A 528 51.90 -13.42 -10.27
CA ASN A 528 51.48 -14.47 -11.21
C ASN A 528 50.20 -14.01 -11.90
N GLY A 529 50.30 -13.89 -13.23
CA GLY A 529 49.21 -13.54 -14.10
C GLY A 529 48.19 -14.66 -14.18
N ILE A 530 46.95 -14.24 -14.42
CA ILE A 530 45.98 -14.84 -15.34
C ILE A 530 44.72 -13.93 -15.34
N HIS A 531 44.27 -13.65 -16.53
CA HIS A 531 43.12 -12.89 -16.98
C HIS A 531 41.87 -12.82 -16.06
N HIS A 532 41.37 -11.60 -15.81
CA HIS A 532 39.96 -11.29 -15.91
C HIS A 532 39.75 -9.83 -16.36
N HIS A 533 39.27 -9.69 -17.58
CA HIS A 533 38.68 -8.47 -18.14
C HIS A 533 37.23 -8.38 -17.70
N HIS A 534 36.79 -7.16 -17.50
CA HIS A 534 35.44 -6.62 -17.29
C HIS A 534 35.04 -6.34 -15.83
N GLU A 535 35.19 -5.07 -15.47
CA GLU A 535 34.23 -4.16 -14.84
C GLU A 535 34.92 -2.91 -14.29
N LYS A 536 35.32 -2.03 -15.19
CA LYS A 536 35.77 -0.67 -14.87
C LYS A 536 35.03 0.33 -15.76
N ILE A 537 33.71 0.43 -15.63
CA ILE A 537 32.95 1.53 -16.22
C ILE A 537 31.66 1.72 -15.37
N ARG A 538 31.77 2.39 -14.24
CA ARG A 538 30.64 3.07 -13.59
C ARG A 538 31.02 4.06 -12.47
N THR A 539 32.26 4.04 -11.98
CA THR A 539 32.66 4.93 -10.87
C THR A 539 33.31 6.24 -11.34
N THR A 540 33.61 6.42 -12.62
CA THR A 540 34.24 7.63 -13.15
C THR A 540 33.29 8.73 -13.64
N SER A 541 31.99 8.47 -13.70
CA SER A 541 31.00 9.48 -14.15
C SER A 541 30.53 10.40 -13.00
N ILE A 542 30.42 9.88 -11.80
CA ILE A 542 29.85 10.65 -10.66
C ILE A 542 30.87 11.62 -10.03
N ALA A 543 32.16 11.26 -10.08
CA ALA A 543 33.20 12.14 -9.52
C ALA A 543 33.49 13.39 -10.39
N LYS A 544 33.14 13.38 -11.68
CA LYS A 544 33.35 14.54 -12.60
C LYS A 544 32.19 15.53 -12.59
N GLU A 545 31.03 15.17 -12.08
CA GLU A 545 29.90 16.10 -11.94
C GLU A 545 29.94 16.92 -10.66
N CYS A 546 30.70 16.49 -9.64
CA CYS A 546 30.87 17.27 -8.41
C CYS A 546 31.94 18.38 -8.50
N GLU A 547 32.86 18.36 -9.49
CA GLU A 547 33.85 19.43 -9.69
C GLU A 547 33.36 20.61 -10.56
N ALA A 548 32.15 20.51 -11.13
CA ALA A 548 31.58 21.56 -12.01
C ALA A 548 30.59 22.49 -11.31
N LEU A 549 30.44 22.39 -9.98
CA LEU A 549 29.52 23.22 -9.18
C LEU A 549 30.26 23.89 -7.99
N HIS A 550 31.43 24.47 -8.26
CA HIS A 550 32.04 25.51 -7.41
C HIS A 550 32.39 26.72 -8.25
#